data_d8d975052b2a31866ea5085c6575a56b
#
_entry.id   d8d975052b2a31866ea5085c6575a56b
#
_cell.length_a   1.000
_cell.length_b   1.000
_cell.length_c   1.000
_cell.angle_alpha   90.00
_cell.angle_beta   90.00
_cell.angle_gamma   90.00
#
_symmetry.space_group_name_H-M   'P 1'
#
loop_
_entity.id
_entity.type
_entity.pdbx_description
1 polymer ?
#
loop_
_entity_poly.entity_id
_entity_poly.type
_entity_poly.pdbx_seq_one_letter_code
_entity_poly.pdbx_strand_id
1 'polypeptide(L)'
;MKHFQLIASLTLLAAPAFAQVDLSGEWQALYHEDAQERVPGPDLGDYLGLPINAAARAKAEAWNASLLTLPEWQCRPHPSDYSSRGPANLRMWKEVDTATQQAIAWHTHIAWMAPERTIWMDGRAHPPEYAAHTWQGFSTGKWEGNQLTVYTTHLKPGYIRRNGVPRSEKATMVEHWTRHDDILTLTQVITDPVYLTEPMVRTTNWLADREQEIAKYPCEDVVEVPRTMGAVPHHLPGTNEFLREFPAFYGVPVEAAAGGAETMYPEYMKKVGRLSIQSCQRYCTCTGFGDCFTPQAATNRSR
;
A
#
# COMPACT_ATOMS: atom_id res chain seq x y z
N MET A 1 34.19 -1.50 -72.35
CA MET A 1 32.98 -1.01 -71.63
C MET A 1 32.90 -1.79 -70.31
N LYS A 2 33.23 -1.14 -69.21
CA LYS A 2 33.23 -1.74 -67.86
C LYS A 2 31.97 -1.30 -67.15
N HIS A 3 31.06 -2.23 -66.83
CA HIS A 3 29.88 -1.96 -66.03
C HIS A 3 30.29 -1.92 -64.54
N PHE A 4 30.19 -0.76 -63.93
CA PHE A 4 30.32 -0.58 -62.47
C PHE A 4 28.93 -0.81 -61.87
N GLN A 5 28.74 -1.94 -61.18
CA GLN A 5 27.55 -2.18 -60.38
C GLN A 5 27.73 -1.50 -59.01
N LEU A 6 26.91 -0.49 -58.77
CA LEU A 6 26.79 0.20 -57.47
C LEU A 6 25.91 -0.68 -56.58
N ILE A 7 26.50 -1.36 -55.59
CA ILE A 7 25.75 -2.05 -54.54
C ILE A 7 25.47 -1.02 -53.45
N ALA A 8 24.24 -0.51 -53.39
CA ALA A 8 23.77 0.32 -52.31
C ALA A 8 23.48 -0.56 -51.09
N SER A 9 24.37 -0.56 -50.10
CA SER A 9 24.15 -1.23 -48.81
C SER A 9 23.11 -0.41 -48.01
N LEU A 10 21.90 -0.97 -47.93
CA LEU A 10 20.85 -0.44 -47.05
C LEU A 10 21.15 -0.95 -45.63
N THR A 11 21.84 -0.11 -44.82
CA THR A 11 21.98 -0.35 -43.38
C THR A 11 20.64 -0.04 -42.72
N LEU A 12 19.83 -1.06 -42.42
CA LEU A 12 18.71 -0.95 -41.52
C LEU A 12 19.29 -0.58 -40.15
N LEU A 13 19.09 0.65 -39.71
CA LEU A 13 19.24 1.05 -38.32
C LEU A 13 18.10 0.37 -37.52
N ALA A 14 18.33 -0.82 -37.02
CA ALA A 14 17.48 -1.47 -36.05
C ALA A 14 17.60 -0.62 -34.76
N ALA A 15 16.68 0.30 -34.54
CA ALA A 15 16.49 0.88 -33.23
C ALA A 15 16.21 -0.27 -32.24
N PRO A 16 16.87 -0.32 -31.08
CA PRO A 16 16.55 -1.32 -30.09
C PRO A 16 15.09 -1.15 -29.69
N ALA A 17 14.22 -2.06 -30.14
CA ALA A 17 12.88 -2.16 -29.62
C ALA A 17 13.02 -2.72 -28.21
N PHE A 18 13.03 -1.84 -27.21
CA PHE A 18 12.85 -2.26 -25.84
C PHE A 18 11.45 -2.85 -25.72
N ALA A 19 11.37 -4.19 -25.71
CA ALA A 19 10.12 -4.86 -25.39
C ALA A 19 9.71 -4.42 -23.97
N GLN A 20 8.61 -3.71 -23.86
CA GLN A 20 8.05 -3.36 -22.56
C GLN A 20 7.77 -4.64 -21.79
N VAL A 21 8.16 -4.67 -20.52
CA VAL A 21 7.90 -5.80 -19.63
C VAL A 21 6.38 -5.95 -19.48
N ASP A 22 5.87 -7.15 -19.67
CA ASP A 22 4.45 -7.43 -19.45
C ASP A 22 4.19 -7.68 -17.96
N LEU A 23 3.41 -6.81 -17.34
CA LEU A 23 2.97 -6.93 -15.95
C LEU A 23 1.64 -7.67 -15.81
N SER A 24 1.02 -8.10 -16.93
CA SER A 24 -0.24 -8.82 -16.90
C SER A 24 -0.09 -10.16 -16.19
N GLY A 25 -1.11 -10.52 -15.43
CA GLY A 25 -1.15 -11.80 -14.74
C GLY A 25 -1.86 -11.74 -13.39
N GLU A 26 -1.84 -12.89 -12.75
CA GLU A 26 -2.29 -13.11 -11.39
C GLU A 26 -1.06 -13.17 -10.48
N TRP A 27 -1.13 -12.52 -9.35
CA TRP A 27 -0.01 -12.27 -8.47
C TRP A 27 -0.40 -12.56 -7.02
N GLN A 28 0.26 -13.52 -6.40
CA GLN A 28 0.08 -13.87 -5.00
C GLN A 28 0.92 -12.96 -4.10
N ALA A 29 0.32 -12.35 -3.10
CA ALA A 29 1.05 -11.48 -2.17
C ALA A 29 2.04 -12.28 -1.30
N LEU A 30 3.25 -11.75 -1.12
CA LEU A 30 4.27 -12.31 -0.24
C LEU A 30 4.03 -11.81 1.20
N TYR A 31 3.12 -12.45 1.92
CA TYR A 31 2.66 -12.02 3.24
C TYR A 31 3.73 -12.05 4.32
N HIS A 32 4.74 -12.90 4.18
CA HIS A 32 5.77 -13.11 5.21
C HIS A 32 6.73 -11.94 5.36
N GLU A 33 6.81 -11.06 4.38
CA GLU A 33 7.76 -9.93 4.39
C GLU A 33 7.44 -8.91 5.48
N ASP A 34 6.15 -8.70 5.75
CA ASP A 34 5.67 -7.78 6.78
C ASP A 34 4.32 -8.23 7.35
N ALA A 35 4.23 -9.53 7.68
CA ALA A 35 3.00 -10.19 8.08
C ALA A 35 2.26 -9.49 9.21
N GLN A 36 2.98 -8.92 10.15
CA GLN A 36 2.41 -8.22 11.30
C GLN A 36 1.63 -6.96 10.92
N GLU A 37 2.13 -6.22 9.94
CA GLU A 37 1.42 -5.05 9.45
C GLU A 37 0.26 -5.42 8.52
N ARG A 38 0.32 -6.58 7.88
CA ARG A 38 -0.67 -6.98 6.88
C ARG A 38 -1.90 -7.63 7.47
N VAL A 39 -1.73 -8.66 8.27
CA VAL A 39 -2.86 -9.51 8.67
C VAL A 39 -3.47 -9.08 10.00
N PRO A 40 -2.76 -9.03 11.14
CA PRO A 40 -3.34 -8.47 12.35
C PRO A 40 -3.50 -6.95 12.24
N GLY A 41 -2.74 -6.33 11.33
CA GLY A 41 -2.58 -4.89 11.24
C GLY A 41 -1.56 -4.36 12.26
N PRO A 42 -1.11 -3.10 12.09
CA PRO A 42 -0.20 -2.48 13.02
C PRO A 42 -0.87 -2.27 14.38
N ASP A 43 -0.09 -2.39 15.44
CA ASP A 43 -0.57 -2.10 16.80
C ASP A 43 -1.05 -0.65 16.93
N LEU A 44 -2.05 -0.41 17.77
CA LEU A 44 -2.42 0.94 18.16
C LEU A 44 -1.26 1.58 18.92
N GLY A 45 -0.94 2.82 18.57
CA GLY A 45 0.21 3.52 19.15
C GLY A 45 1.57 3.16 18.54
N ASP A 46 1.62 2.27 17.55
CA ASP A 46 2.82 2.02 16.76
C ASP A 46 2.91 3.00 15.58
N TYR A 47 3.61 4.08 15.81
CA TYR A 47 3.94 5.06 14.77
C TYR A 47 5.45 5.16 14.53
N LEU A 48 6.22 4.26 15.14
CA LEU A 48 7.68 4.22 15.01
C LEU A 48 8.09 4.18 13.53
N GLY A 49 9.01 5.06 13.16
CA GLY A 49 9.53 5.13 11.80
C GLY A 49 8.62 5.79 10.77
N LEU A 50 7.49 6.32 11.17
CA LEU A 50 6.61 7.05 10.26
C LEU A 50 6.95 8.54 10.28
N PRO A 51 7.13 9.19 9.11
CA PRO A 51 7.47 10.61 9.02
C PRO A 51 6.25 11.51 9.27
N ILE A 52 5.51 11.25 10.34
CA ILE A 52 4.27 11.98 10.67
C ILE A 52 4.54 13.25 11.46
N ASN A 53 3.75 14.29 11.21
CA ASN A 53 3.76 15.50 12.00
C ASN A 53 2.78 15.45 13.18
N ALA A 54 2.73 16.51 13.98
CA ALA A 54 1.86 16.58 15.17
C ALA A 54 0.36 16.46 14.83
N ALA A 55 -0.08 16.98 13.67
CA ALA A 55 -1.47 16.89 13.25
C ALA A 55 -1.87 15.45 12.88
N ALA A 56 -0.98 14.73 12.19
CA ALA A 56 -1.20 13.32 11.89
C ALA A 56 -1.23 12.48 13.15
N ARG A 57 -0.32 12.73 14.08
CA ARG A 57 -0.27 12.05 15.38
C ARG A 57 -1.57 12.24 16.16
N ALA A 58 -2.05 13.48 16.29
CA ALA A 58 -3.29 13.75 17.00
C ALA A 58 -4.50 13.00 16.41
N LYS A 59 -4.56 12.89 15.06
CA LYS A 59 -5.61 12.10 14.40
C LYS A 59 -5.45 10.59 14.64
N ALA A 60 -4.22 10.07 14.58
CA ALA A 60 -3.95 8.68 14.85
C ALA A 60 -4.25 8.29 16.31
N GLU A 61 -3.94 9.16 17.26
CA GLU A 61 -4.27 8.97 18.68
C GLU A 61 -5.78 8.99 18.95
N ALA A 62 -6.54 9.76 18.18
CA ALA A 62 -7.99 9.78 18.26
C ALA A 62 -8.68 8.57 17.58
N TRP A 63 -7.93 7.74 16.87
CA TRP A 63 -8.48 6.60 16.15
C TRP A 63 -9.12 5.58 17.09
N ASN A 64 -10.36 5.21 16.77
CA ASN A 64 -11.07 4.11 17.40
C ASN A 64 -11.43 3.08 16.35
N ALA A 65 -10.94 1.85 16.50
CA ALA A 65 -11.17 0.77 15.54
C ALA A 65 -12.65 0.45 15.31
N SER A 66 -13.52 0.80 16.25
CA SER A 66 -14.97 0.66 16.11
C SER A 66 -15.56 1.52 14.97
N LEU A 67 -14.79 2.47 14.40
CA LEU A 67 -15.17 3.15 13.15
C LEU A 67 -15.44 2.16 12.03
N LEU A 68 -14.69 1.05 11.98
CA LEU A 68 -14.82 0.03 10.93
C LEU A 68 -16.15 -0.73 10.99
N THR A 69 -16.90 -0.62 12.09
CA THR A 69 -18.23 -1.21 12.25
C THR A 69 -19.36 -0.25 11.87
N LEU A 70 -19.05 0.95 11.42
CA LEU A 70 -20.04 1.86 10.86
C LEU A 70 -20.39 1.43 9.43
N PRO A 71 -21.68 1.42 9.02
CA PRO A 71 -22.10 1.00 7.69
C PRO A 71 -21.33 1.69 6.54
N GLU A 72 -21.10 2.99 6.66
CA GLU A 72 -20.35 3.77 5.67
C GLU A 72 -18.85 3.42 5.57
N TRP A 73 -18.33 2.59 6.48
CA TRP A 73 -16.95 2.11 6.47
C TRP A 73 -16.81 0.67 6.01
N GLN A 74 -17.83 -0.16 6.17
CA GLN A 74 -17.74 -1.61 5.97
C GLN A 74 -17.42 -2.01 4.53
N CYS A 75 -18.08 -1.42 3.55
CA CYS A 75 -17.87 -1.73 2.13
C CYS A 75 -17.00 -0.70 1.41
N ARG A 76 -16.25 0.09 2.14
CA ARG A 76 -15.36 1.09 1.57
C ARG A 76 -14.13 0.42 0.95
N PRO A 77 -13.86 0.60 -0.35
CA PRO A 77 -12.65 0.05 -0.95
C PRO A 77 -11.41 0.67 -0.33
N HIS A 78 -10.36 -0.13 -0.19
CA HIS A 78 -9.07 0.40 0.22
C HIS A 78 -8.54 1.40 -0.83
N PRO A 79 -8.04 2.56 -0.42
CA PRO A 79 -7.43 3.50 -1.34
C PRO A 79 -6.15 2.92 -1.95
N SER A 80 -5.77 3.40 -3.14
CA SER A 80 -4.67 2.82 -3.92
C SER A 80 -3.32 2.83 -3.20
N ASP A 81 -3.09 3.78 -2.32
CA ASP A 81 -1.89 3.85 -1.49
C ASP A 81 -1.85 2.79 -0.38
N TYR A 82 -3.00 2.26 0.04
CA TYR A 82 -3.08 1.24 1.09
C TYR A 82 -3.41 -0.15 0.56
N SER A 83 -4.12 -0.27 -0.55
CA SER A 83 -4.62 -1.56 -1.06
C SER A 83 -3.53 -2.61 -1.27
N SER A 84 -2.33 -2.19 -1.69
CA SER A 84 -1.16 -3.06 -1.86
C SER A 84 -0.60 -3.64 -0.55
N ARG A 85 -1.05 -3.11 0.59
CA ARG A 85 -0.62 -3.56 1.94
C ARG A 85 -1.56 -4.59 2.55
N GLY A 86 -2.74 -4.76 2.01
CA GLY A 86 -3.69 -5.76 2.48
C GLY A 86 -3.24 -7.20 2.21
N PRO A 87 -3.87 -8.20 2.84
CA PRO A 87 -3.64 -9.62 2.56
C PRO A 87 -4.33 -10.00 1.26
N ALA A 88 -3.87 -9.42 0.15
CA ALA A 88 -4.64 -9.53 -1.07
C ALA A 88 -3.79 -9.84 -2.28
N ASN A 89 -4.26 -10.83 -3.01
CA ASN A 89 -3.77 -11.16 -4.32
C ASN A 89 -4.14 -10.07 -5.32
N LEU A 90 -3.31 -9.91 -6.33
CA LEU A 90 -3.41 -8.86 -7.32
C LEU A 90 -3.61 -9.47 -8.70
N ARG A 91 -4.53 -8.91 -9.47
CA ARG A 91 -4.61 -9.10 -10.91
C ARG A 91 -4.20 -7.83 -11.62
N MET A 92 -3.39 -7.95 -12.66
CA MET A 92 -3.06 -6.85 -13.56
C MET A 92 -3.36 -7.24 -15.01
N TRP A 93 -3.92 -6.31 -15.76
CA TRP A 93 -4.15 -6.48 -17.20
C TRP A 93 -4.05 -5.13 -17.91
N LYS A 94 -3.78 -5.20 -19.21
CA LYS A 94 -3.72 -4.01 -20.07
C LYS A 94 -4.95 -3.90 -20.93
N GLU A 95 -5.41 -2.70 -21.12
CA GLU A 95 -6.36 -2.31 -22.16
C GLU A 95 -5.57 -1.81 -23.37
N VAL A 96 -5.87 -2.31 -24.55
CA VAL A 96 -5.18 -1.95 -25.78
C VAL A 96 -6.13 -1.29 -26.76
N ASP A 97 -5.64 -0.28 -27.45
CA ASP A 97 -6.31 0.26 -28.61
C ASP A 97 -6.33 -0.79 -29.73
N THR A 98 -7.51 -1.12 -30.24
CA THR A 98 -7.68 -2.20 -31.23
C THR A 98 -7.07 -1.90 -32.59
N ALA A 99 -6.92 -0.62 -32.95
CA ALA A 99 -6.36 -0.21 -34.23
C ALA A 99 -4.83 -0.11 -34.19
N THR A 100 -4.27 0.42 -33.11
CA THR A 100 -2.82 0.64 -32.97
C THR A 100 -2.10 -0.45 -32.19
N GLN A 101 -2.85 -1.30 -31.47
CA GLN A 101 -2.33 -2.32 -30.56
C GLN A 101 -1.47 -1.75 -29.42
N GLN A 102 -1.56 -0.46 -29.16
CA GLN A 102 -0.87 0.19 -28.06
C GLN A 102 -1.67 0.07 -26.76
N ALA A 103 -0.98 -0.08 -25.66
CA ALA A 103 -1.61 -0.05 -24.34
C ALA A 103 -2.08 1.38 -24.02
N ILE A 104 -3.39 1.55 -23.81
CA ILE A 104 -4.00 2.83 -23.42
C ILE A 104 -4.21 2.92 -21.93
N ALA A 105 -4.30 1.79 -21.23
CA ALA A 105 -4.37 1.73 -19.78
C ALA A 105 -3.82 0.41 -19.22
N TRP A 106 -3.37 0.45 -17.99
CA TRP A 106 -3.22 -0.70 -17.11
C TRP A 106 -4.32 -0.69 -16.08
N HIS A 107 -4.84 -1.85 -15.77
CA HIS A 107 -5.81 -2.04 -14.71
C HIS A 107 -5.23 -2.91 -13.63
N THR A 108 -5.58 -2.61 -12.38
CA THR A 108 -5.27 -3.46 -11.23
C THR A 108 -6.55 -3.79 -10.48
N HIS A 109 -6.66 -5.03 -10.02
CA HIS A 109 -7.72 -5.48 -9.12
C HIS A 109 -7.08 -6.23 -7.96
N ILE A 110 -7.42 -5.84 -6.74
CA ILE A 110 -6.92 -6.49 -5.53
C ILE A 110 -8.09 -7.18 -4.83
N ALA A 111 -7.89 -8.43 -4.42
CA ALA A 111 -8.97 -9.27 -3.89
C ALA A 111 -9.61 -8.71 -2.60
N TRP A 112 -8.83 -8.05 -1.75
CA TRP A 112 -9.35 -7.52 -0.49
C TRP A 112 -10.07 -6.18 -0.70
N MET A 113 -11.36 -6.13 -0.32
CA MET A 113 -12.24 -4.97 -0.53
C MET A 113 -12.37 -4.55 -2.01
N ALA A 114 -12.00 -5.46 -2.92
CA ALA A 114 -12.12 -5.38 -4.37
C ALA A 114 -11.84 -4.00 -5.00
N PRO A 115 -10.75 -3.29 -4.67
CA PRO A 115 -10.44 -2.05 -5.34
C PRO A 115 -9.98 -2.32 -6.77
N GLU A 116 -10.67 -1.69 -7.72
CA GLU A 116 -10.26 -1.63 -9.11
C GLU A 116 -9.68 -0.25 -9.43
N ARG A 117 -8.59 -0.23 -10.18
CA ARG A 117 -7.89 0.98 -10.52
C ARG A 117 -7.48 0.99 -11.98
N THR A 118 -7.60 2.15 -12.62
CA THR A 118 -7.11 2.40 -13.97
C THR A 118 -5.89 3.32 -13.93
N ILE A 119 -4.84 2.93 -14.64
CA ILE A 119 -3.61 3.69 -14.84
C ILE A 119 -3.53 4.04 -16.33
N TRP A 120 -3.78 5.28 -16.68
CA TRP A 120 -3.82 5.73 -18.06
C TRP A 120 -2.42 5.85 -18.64
N MET A 121 -2.23 5.32 -19.86
CA MET A 121 -0.93 5.29 -20.56
C MET A 121 -0.87 6.24 -21.77
N ASP A 122 -1.93 6.96 -22.04
CA ASP A 122 -2.09 7.81 -23.22
C ASP A 122 -1.56 9.25 -23.03
N GLY A 123 -0.92 9.53 -21.91
CA GLY A 123 -0.31 10.83 -21.63
C GLY A 123 -1.31 11.94 -21.28
N ARG A 124 -2.57 11.59 -20.98
CA ARG A 124 -3.58 12.57 -20.60
C ARG A 124 -3.18 13.38 -19.36
N ALA A 125 -3.60 14.63 -19.31
CA ALA A 125 -3.38 15.50 -18.17
C ALA A 125 -4.21 15.03 -16.96
N HIS A 126 -3.68 15.28 -15.76
CA HIS A 126 -4.45 15.10 -14.53
C HIS A 126 -5.60 16.12 -14.46
N PRO A 127 -6.71 15.75 -13.81
CA PRO A 127 -7.82 16.67 -13.59
C PRO A 127 -7.38 17.91 -12.81
N PRO A 128 -8.10 19.03 -12.91
CA PRO A 128 -7.81 20.22 -12.11
C PRO A 128 -8.06 19.95 -10.61
N GLU A 129 -7.40 20.68 -9.73
CA GLU A 129 -7.39 20.49 -8.28
C GLU A 129 -8.80 20.34 -7.66
N TYR A 130 -9.78 21.00 -8.22
CA TYR A 130 -11.17 20.99 -7.75
C TYR A 130 -12.01 19.82 -8.28
N ALA A 131 -11.42 18.93 -9.07
CA ALA A 131 -12.14 17.76 -9.57
C ALA A 131 -12.44 16.76 -8.44
N ALA A 132 -13.43 15.90 -8.67
CA ALA A 132 -13.86 14.91 -7.68
C ALA A 132 -12.74 13.92 -7.33
N HIS A 133 -12.53 13.71 -6.04
CA HIS A 133 -11.60 12.72 -5.51
C HIS A 133 -12.25 11.34 -5.43
N THR A 134 -11.49 10.29 -5.69
CA THR A 134 -11.92 8.89 -5.61
C THR A 134 -11.04 8.09 -4.64
N TRP A 135 -11.48 6.88 -4.27
CA TRP A 135 -10.64 6.01 -3.43
C TRP A 135 -9.36 5.57 -4.13
N GLN A 136 -9.40 5.39 -5.45
CA GLN A 136 -8.25 4.98 -6.25
C GLN A 136 -7.45 6.16 -6.82
N GLY A 137 -7.97 7.38 -6.71
CA GLY A 137 -7.38 8.56 -7.30
C GLY A 137 -7.50 8.59 -8.81
N PHE A 138 -6.72 9.46 -9.43
CA PHE A 138 -6.51 9.53 -10.86
C PHE A 138 -5.05 9.23 -11.15
N SER A 139 -4.78 8.24 -12.00
CA SER A 139 -3.43 7.70 -12.21
C SER A 139 -3.04 7.76 -13.68
N THR A 140 -1.83 8.25 -13.96
CA THR A 140 -1.18 8.16 -15.27
C THR A 140 0.13 7.43 -15.15
N GLY A 141 0.50 6.67 -16.17
CA GLY A 141 1.72 5.89 -16.19
C GLY A 141 2.59 6.18 -17.40
N LYS A 142 3.87 5.96 -17.27
CA LYS A 142 4.84 5.95 -18.35
C LYS A 142 5.89 4.88 -18.11
N TRP A 143 6.41 4.32 -19.20
CA TRP A 143 7.52 3.40 -19.14
C TRP A 143 8.85 4.17 -19.10
N GLU A 144 9.72 3.75 -18.21
CA GLU A 144 11.12 4.22 -18.09
C GLU A 144 12.03 2.98 -18.12
N GLY A 145 12.44 2.59 -19.34
CA GLY A 145 13.08 1.29 -19.55
C GLY A 145 12.12 0.13 -19.23
N ASN A 146 12.50 -0.71 -18.27
CA ASN A 146 11.68 -1.84 -17.81
C ASN A 146 10.81 -1.54 -16.60
N GLN A 147 10.74 -0.28 -16.19
CA GLN A 147 9.95 0.16 -15.05
C GLN A 147 8.74 0.95 -15.52
N LEU A 148 7.56 0.60 -15.01
CA LEU A 148 6.37 1.43 -15.13
C LEU A 148 6.34 2.41 -13.96
N THR A 149 6.49 3.69 -14.26
CA THR A 149 6.34 4.77 -13.29
C THR A 149 4.92 5.33 -13.37
N VAL A 150 4.23 5.38 -12.24
CA VAL A 150 2.82 5.83 -12.13
C VAL A 150 2.75 7.03 -11.19
N TYR A 151 2.05 8.06 -11.63
CA TYR A 151 1.74 9.24 -10.80
C TYR A 151 0.24 9.29 -10.50
N THR A 152 -0.12 9.51 -9.23
CA THR A 152 -1.50 9.49 -8.74
C THR A 152 -1.81 10.74 -7.93
N THR A 153 -2.98 11.33 -8.22
CA THR A 153 -3.57 12.47 -7.52
C THR A 153 -5.04 12.20 -7.22
N HIS A 154 -5.76 13.16 -6.66
CA HIS A 154 -7.22 13.10 -6.41
C HIS A 154 -7.67 11.91 -5.58
N LEU A 155 -6.87 11.55 -4.57
CA LEU A 155 -7.23 10.54 -3.59
C LEU A 155 -8.17 11.13 -2.53
N LYS A 156 -9.29 10.46 -2.23
CA LYS A 156 -10.13 10.81 -1.07
C LYS A 156 -9.32 10.71 0.22
N PRO A 157 -9.61 11.50 1.26
CA PRO A 157 -8.99 11.34 2.58
C PRO A 157 -9.06 9.89 3.06
N GLY A 158 -7.98 9.38 3.62
CA GLY A 158 -7.87 7.98 4.05
C GLY A 158 -6.84 7.80 5.15
N TYR A 159 -6.26 6.63 5.21
CA TYR A 159 -5.16 6.29 6.12
C TYR A 159 -4.04 5.58 5.36
N ILE A 160 -2.82 5.81 5.77
CA ILE A 160 -1.63 5.12 5.25
C ILE A 160 -1.27 3.88 6.08
N ARG A 161 -1.78 3.81 7.31
CA ARG A 161 -1.72 2.64 8.20
C ARG A 161 -3.05 2.44 8.91
N ARG A 162 -3.48 1.20 9.08
CA ARG A 162 -4.79 0.82 9.63
C ARG A 162 -4.94 1.09 11.14
N ASN A 163 -3.92 1.61 11.78
CA ASN A 163 -3.98 2.10 13.15
C ASN A 163 -4.33 3.60 13.27
N GLY A 164 -4.91 4.17 12.23
CA GLY A 164 -5.45 5.53 12.26
C GLY A 164 -4.51 6.60 11.73
N VAL A 165 -3.28 6.26 11.29
CA VAL A 165 -2.38 7.24 10.67
C VAL A 165 -3.00 7.79 9.40
N PRO A 166 -3.35 9.09 9.36
CA PRO A 166 -4.15 9.65 8.27
C PRO A 166 -3.35 9.92 7.01
N ARG A 167 -4.07 10.02 5.89
CA ARG A 167 -3.63 10.60 4.64
C ARG A 167 -4.65 11.65 4.20
N SER A 168 -4.16 12.82 3.78
CA SER A 168 -5.01 13.90 3.29
C SER A 168 -5.42 13.73 1.83
N GLU A 169 -6.38 14.51 1.39
CA GLU A 169 -6.77 14.60 -0.02
C GLU A 169 -5.74 15.33 -0.89
N LYS A 170 -4.79 16.06 -0.26
CA LYS A 170 -3.68 16.73 -0.96
C LYS A 170 -2.48 15.82 -1.19
N ALA A 171 -2.55 14.58 -0.73
CA ALA A 171 -1.51 13.61 -0.96
C ALA A 171 -1.39 13.26 -2.45
N THR A 172 -0.14 13.07 -2.86
CA THR A 172 0.22 12.50 -4.16
C THR A 172 1.03 11.25 -3.97
N MET A 173 1.05 10.39 -4.98
CA MET A 173 1.80 9.14 -4.94
C MET A 173 2.54 8.93 -6.25
N VAL A 174 3.82 8.57 -6.14
CA VAL A 174 4.61 8.02 -7.25
C VAL A 174 4.84 6.55 -6.97
N GLU A 175 4.66 5.74 -7.98
CA GLU A 175 4.85 4.30 -7.89
C GLU A 175 5.80 3.84 -8.98
N HIS A 176 6.64 2.87 -8.63
CA HIS A 176 7.55 2.19 -9.53
C HIS A 176 7.23 0.70 -9.51
N TRP A 177 6.72 0.22 -10.64
CA TRP A 177 6.41 -1.18 -10.86
C TRP A 177 7.51 -1.83 -11.67
N THR A 178 8.12 -2.85 -11.13
CA THR A 178 9.16 -3.64 -11.80
C THR A 178 8.82 -5.11 -11.71
N ARG A 179 9.15 -5.83 -12.76
CA ARG A 179 9.03 -7.29 -12.79
C ARG A 179 10.40 -7.89 -13.06
N HIS A 180 10.77 -8.85 -12.24
CA HIS A 180 11.93 -9.67 -12.42
C HIS A 180 11.49 -11.14 -12.37
N ASP A 181 11.46 -11.78 -13.51
CA ASP A 181 10.92 -13.14 -13.70
C ASP A 181 9.50 -13.29 -13.14
N ASP A 182 9.33 -14.10 -12.09
CA ASP A 182 8.06 -14.36 -11.43
C ASP A 182 7.80 -13.41 -10.22
N ILE A 183 8.66 -12.46 -9.97
CA ILE A 183 8.49 -11.46 -8.90
C ILE A 183 8.04 -10.13 -9.49
N LEU A 184 6.94 -9.60 -8.97
CA LEU A 184 6.46 -8.24 -9.22
C LEU A 184 6.72 -7.39 -7.97
N THR A 185 7.44 -6.31 -8.14
CA THR A 185 7.78 -5.35 -7.07
C THR A 185 7.11 -4.02 -7.34
N LEU A 186 6.44 -3.49 -6.32
CA LEU A 186 5.91 -2.15 -6.27
C LEU A 186 6.65 -1.35 -5.20
N THR A 187 7.27 -0.25 -5.59
CA THR A 187 7.75 0.78 -4.64
C THR A 187 6.82 1.99 -4.72
N GLN A 188 6.25 2.38 -3.59
CA GLN A 188 5.37 3.55 -3.47
C GLN A 188 6.08 4.66 -2.71
N VAL A 189 6.03 5.87 -3.25
CA VAL A 189 6.49 7.11 -2.62
C VAL A 189 5.28 7.99 -2.41
N ILE A 190 4.87 8.18 -1.16
CA ILE A 190 3.69 8.94 -0.77
C ILE A 190 4.16 10.27 -0.21
N THR A 191 3.71 11.37 -0.81
CA THR A 191 3.94 12.73 -0.34
C THR A 191 2.62 13.33 0.13
N ASP A 192 2.57 13.77 1.37
CA ASP A 192 1.38 14.42 1.95
C ASP A 192 1.78 15.71 2.68
N PRO A 193 1.54 16.89 2.09
CA PRO A 193 1.95 18.16 2.68
C PRO A 193 1.20 18.51 3.95
N VAL A 194 0.12 17.80 4.29
CA VAL A 194 -0.70 18.05 5.48
C VAL A 194 -0.24 17.22 6.68
N TYR A 195 0.16 15.96 6.45
CA TYR A 195 0.40 15.00 7.53
C TYR A 195 1.81 14.45 7.60
N LEU A 196 2.59 14.52 6.52
CA LEU A 196 3.95 13.99 6.50
C LEU A 196 4.98 15.13 6.50
N THR A 197 6.07 14.92 7.21
CA THR A 197 7.23 15.85 7.25
C THR A 197 8.20 15.59 6.11
N GLU A 198 8.20 14.37 5.58
CA GLU A 198 8.96 13.92 4.42
C GLU A 198 8.21 12.79 3.70
N PRO A 199 8.54 12.45 2.44
CA PRO A 199 7.88 11.36 1.73
C PRO A 199 8.04 10.03 2.45
N MET A 200 6.93 9.28 2.54
CA MET A 200 6.94 7.91 3.02
C MET A 200 7.17 6.95 1.87
N VAL A 201 8.18 6.10 1.99
CA VAL A 201 8.51 5.08 0.98
C VAL A 201 8.22 3.69 1.53
N ARG A 202 7.60 2.84 0.72
CA ARG A 202 7.40 1.43 1.05
C ARG A 202 7.42 0.55 -0.18
N THR A 203 7.76 -0.72 0.00
CA THR A 203 7.82 -1.71 -1.06
C THR A 203 6.89 -2.88 -0.74
N THR A 204 6.31 -3.46 -1.77
CA THR A 204 5.47 -4.65 -1.69
C THR A 204 5.83 -5.57 -2.84
N ASN A 205 5.93 -6.87 -2.56
CA ASN A 205 6.26 -7.87 -3.55
C ASN A 205 5.15 -8.90 -3.70
N TRP A 206 5.04 -9.44 -4.92
CA TRP A 206 4.15 -10.53 -5.26
C TRP A 206 4.90 -11.59 -6.08
N LEU A 207 4.44 -12.82 -5.98
CA LEU A 207 4.87 -13.94 -6.81
C LEU A 207 3.81 -14.22 -7.87
N ALA A 208 4.23 -14.49 -9.10
CA ALA A 208 3.31 -14.91 -10.16
C ALA A 208 2.60 -16.21 -9.77
N ASP A 209 1.29 -16.25 -9.86
CA ASP A 209 0.46 -17.41 -9.56
C ASP A 209 -0.56 -17.62 -10.67
N ARG A 210 -0.28 -18.57 -11.56
CA ARG A 210 -1.11 -18.83 -12.74
C ARG A 210 -2.39 -19.62 -12.43
N GLU A 211 -2.47 -20.22 -11.26
CA GLU A 211 -3.62 -21.02 -10.82
C GLU A 211 -4.58 -20.21 -9.92
N GLN A 212 -4.21 -18.97 -9.59
CA GLN A 212 -5.01 -18.11 -8.74
C GLN A 212 -6.27 -17.65 -9.45
N GLU A 213 -7.38 -17.74 -8.74
CA GLU A 213 -8.63 -17.06 -9.08
C GLU A 213 -8.95 -16.00 -8.02
N ILE A 214 -9.12 -14.75 -8.44
CA ILE A 214 -9.64 -13.70 -7.58
C ILE A 214 -11.16 -13.77 -7.62
N ALA A 215 -11.75 -14.24 -6.52
CA ALA A 215 -13.19 -14.28 -6.35
C ALA A 215 -13.76 -12.85 -6.27
N LYS A 216 -15.03 -12.70 -6.68
CA LYS A 216 -15.79 -11.48 -6.39
C LYS A 216 -15.84 -11.29 -4.87
N TYR A 217 -15.70 -10.06 -4.44
CA TYR A 217 -15.83 -9.65 -3.05
C TYR A 217 -17.20 -8.96 -2.85
N PRO A 218 -18.31 -9.73 -2.74
CA PRO A 218 -19.61 -9.14 -2.45
C PRO A 218 -19.55 -8.53 -1.05
N CYS A 219 -19.98 -7.30 -0.93
CA CYS A 219 -20.04 -6.62 0.34
C CYS A 219 -21.40 -5.96 0.50
N GLU A 220 -22.05 -6.25 1.63
CA GLU A 220 -23.26 -5.61 2.08
C GLU A 220 -22.99 -5.01 3.47
N ASP A 221 -23.41 -3.79 3.68
CA ASP A 221 -23.30 -3.15 4.98
C ASP A 221 -24.37 -3.69 5.93
N VAL A 222 -23.98 -3.90 7.17
CA VAL A 222 -24.86 -4.38 8.24
C VAL A 222 -24.70 -3.54 9.50
N VAL A 223 -25.73 -3.46 10.31
CA VAL A 223 -25.66 -2.82 11.63
C VAL A 223 -25.05 -3.81 12.62
N GLU A 224 -23.71 -3.88 12.67
CA GLU A 224 -23.00 -4.74 13.63
C GLU A 224 -23.18 -4.28 15.08
N VAL A 225 -23.13 -2.98 15.31
CA VAL A 225 -23.24 -2.37 16.63
C VAL A 225 -24.29 -1.26 16.59
N PRO A 226 -25.43 -1.43 17.28
CA PRO A 226 -26.43 -0.37 17.38
C PRO A 226 -25.83 0.87 18.07
N ARG A 227 -26.01 2.03 17.46
CA ARG A 227 -25.53 3.32 17.98
C ARG A 227 -26.59 4.39 17.81
N THR A 228 -26.49 5.43 18.63
CA THR A 228 -27.26 6.65 18.41
C THR A 228 -26.88 7.26 17.07
N MET A 229 -27.86 7.74 16.32
CA MET A 229 -27.62 8.39 15.02
C MET A 229 -26.60 9.53 15.16
N GLY A 230 -25.60 9.54 14.28
CA GLY A 230 -24.53 10.51 14.29
C GLY A 230 -23.39 10.25 15.31
N ALA A 231 -23.46 9.17 16.09
CA ALA A 231 -22.37 8.79 16.98
C ALA A 231 -21.22 8.21 16.16
N VAL A 232 -20.08 8.91 16.19
CA VAL A 232 -18.83 8.49 15.51
C VAL A 232 -17.83 8.08 16.58
N PRO A 233 -17.41 6.79 16.63
CA PRO A 233 -16.41 6.33 17.58
C PRO A 233 -15.08 7.09 17.43
N HIS A 234 -14.57 7.64 18.50
CA HIS A 234 -13.27 8.29 18.56
C HIS A 234 -12.79 8.41 20.01
N HIS A 235 -11.50 8.60 20.20
CA HIS A 235 -10.93 8.94 21.49
C HIS A 235 -10.68 10.45 21.58
N LEU A 236 -11.01 11.03 22.70
CA LEU A 236 -10.61 12.43 23.00
C LEU A 236 -9.09 12.49 23.25
N PRO A 237 -8.45 13.66 23.11
CA PRO A 237 -7.03 13.81 23.39
C PRO A 237 -6.65 13.28 24.78
N GLY A 238 -5.66 12.40 24.83
CA GLY A 238 -5.15 11.80 26.07
C GLY A 238 -6.03 10.71 26.72
N THR A 239 -7.17 10.33 26.11
CA THR A 239 -8.06 9.29 26.66
C THR A 239 -7.89 7.92 26.04
N ASN A 240 -7.09 7.79 24.99
CA ASN A 240 -6.85 6.51 24.34
C ASN A 240 -5.82 5.70 25.14
N GLU A 241 -6.30 4.73 25.90
CA GLU A 241 -5.48 3.86 26.74
C GLU A 241 -4.61 2.88 25.94
N PHE A 242 -5.02 2.52 24.73
CA PHE A 242 -4.32 1.54 23.89
C PHE A 242 -2.96 2.05 23.34
N LEU A 243 -2.73 3.35 23.33
CA LEU A 243 -1.47 3.94 22.83
C LEU A 243 -0.23 3.51 23.63
N ARG A 244 -0.41 3.00 24.83
CA ARG A 244 0.68 2.55 25.70
C ARG A 244 0.98 1.06 25.57
N GLU A 245 0.12 0.30 24.91
CA GLU A 245 0.29 -1.16 24.80
C GLU A 245 1.51 -1.53 23.96
N PHE A 246 1.67 -0.93 22.78
CA PHE A 246 2.80 -1.19 21.89
C PHE A 246 4.15 -0.88 22.58
N PRO A 247 4.40 0.33 23.07
CA PRO A 247 5.67 0.63 23.74
C PRO A 247 5.92 -0.24 24.97
N ALA A 248 4.91 -0.53 25.78
CA ALA A 248 5.07 -1.38 26.95
C ALA A 248 5.39 -2.84 26.58
N PHE A 249 4.74 -3.38 25.54
CA PHE A 249 4.93 -4.75 25.11
C PHE A 249 6.33 -5.01 24.51
N TYR A 250 6.79 -4.07 23.70
CA TYR A 250 8.08 -4.21 22.99
C TYR A 250 9.26 -3.54 23.70
N GLY A 251 9.02 -2.87 24.84
CA GLY A 251 10.06 -2.11 25.53
C GLY A 251 10.56 -0.91 24.75
N VAL A 252 9.72 -0.33 23.89
CA VAL A 252 10.05 0.86 23.10
C VAL A 252 9.81 2.11 23.92
N PRO A 253 10.70 3.10 23.90
CA PRO A 253 10.40 4.41 24.49
C PRO A 253 9.11 5.01 23.91
N VAL A 254 8.24 5.57 24.77
CA VAL A 254 6.95 6.13 24.34
C VAL A 254 7.14 7.21 23.26
N GLU A 255 8.20 8.01 23.40
CA GLU A 255 8.55 9.06 22.45
C GLU A 255 8.93 8.49 21.07
N ALA A 256 9.56 7.30 21.04
CA ALA A 256 9.89 6.62 19.81
C ALA A 256 8.63 6.04 19.15
N ALA A 257 7.75 5.44 19.94
CA ALA A 257 6.47 4.91 19.45
C ALA A 257 5.58 6.01 18.85
N ALA A 258 5.71 7.25 19.33
CA ALA A 258 4.96 8.40 18.84
C ALA A 258 5.28 8.80 17.38
N GLY A 259 6.33 8.25 16.78
CA GLY A 259 6.71 8.50 15.37
C GLY A 259 7.42 9.85 15.17
N GLY A 260 7.63 10.15 13.92
CA GLY A 260 8.43 11.26 13.42
C GLY A 260 9.57 10.72 12.55
N ALA A 261 9.98 11.46 11.52
CA ALA A 261 11.03 11.02 10.59
C ALA A 261 12.33 10.64 11.30
N GLU A 262 12.67 11.40 12.34
CA GLU A 262 13.88 11.17 13.15
C GLU A 262 13.92 9.77 13.78
N THR A 263 12.77 9.15 14.02
CA THR A 263 12.69 7.82 14.63
C THR A 263 13.22 6.70 13.72
N MET A 264 13.42 6.97 12.44
CA MET A 264 14.08 6.08 11.49
C MET A 264 15.58 6.28 11.38
N TYR A 265 16.12 7.39 11.88
CA TYR A 265 17.53 7.69 11.68
C TYR A 265 18.42 6.77 12.54
N PRO A 266 19.58 6.35 12.01
CA PRO A 266 20.45 5.39 12.69
C PRO A 266 20.86 5.81 14.10
N GLU A 267 21.04 7.11 14.35
CA GLU A 267 21.36 7.69 15.64
C GLU A 267 20.24 7.51 16.64
N TYR A 268 19.00 7.65 16.18
CA TYR A 268 17.82 7.45 17.01
C TYR A 268 17.57 5.96 17.28
N MET A 269 17.68 5.13 16.25
CA MET A 269 17.50 3.67 16.36
C MET A 269 18.52 3.01 17.31
N LYS A 270 19.71 3.57 17.47
CA LYS A 270 20.68 3.14 18.49
C LYS A 270 20.14 3.31 19.92
N LYS A 271 19.32 4.35 20.17
CA LYS A 271 18.68 4.59 21.47
C LYS A 271 17.52 3.63 21.74
N VAL A 272 16.78 3.29 20.70
CA VAL A 272 15.65 2.34 20.78
C VAL A 272 16.15 0.92 21.03
N GLY A 273 17.35 0.59 20.48
CA GLY A 273 17.92 -0.75 20.58
C GLY A 273 17.23 -1.75 19.64
N ARG A 274 17.44 -3.04 19.89
CA ARG A 274 16.75 -4.09 19.13
C ARG A 274 15.34 -4.26 19.68
N LEU A 275 14.33 -4.07 18.83
CA LEU A 275 12.97 -4.46 19.14
C LEU A 275 12.95 -5.96 19.43
N SER A 276 12.23 -6.35 20.47
CA SER A 276 12.04 -7.75 20.80
C SER A 276 11.30 -8.48 19.68
N ILE A 277 11.77 -9.69 19.31
CA ILE A 277 11.07 -10.57 18.36
C ILE A 277 9.76 -11.13 18.95
N GLN A 278 9.33 -10.65 20.10
CA GLN A 278 8.08 -11.09 20.78
C GLN A 278 6.83 -10.87 19.91
N SER A 279 6.90 -10.03 18.89
CA SER A 279 5.83 -9.87 17.91
C SER A 279 5.42 -11.18 17.23
N CYS A 280 6.39 -12.04 16.88
CA CYS A 280 6.11 -13.38 16.35
C CYS A 280 5.42 -14.26 17.38
N GLN A 281 5.80 -14.14 18.65
CA GLN A 281 5.19 -14.92 19.73
C GLN A 281 3.79 -14.46 20.10
N ARG A 282 3.48 -13.19 19.84
CA ARG A 282 2.16 -12.60 20.12
C ARG A 282 1.10 -13.01 19.10
N TYR A 283 1.46 -13.01 17.81
CA TYR A 283 0.50 -13.14 16.73
C TYR A 283 0.61 -14.44 15.93
N CYS A 284 1.78 -15.05 15.92
CA CYS A 284 2.02 -16.32 15.23
C CYS A 284 3.23 -17.06 15.82
N THR A 285 3.32 -18.37 15.53
CA THR A 285 4.47 -19.20 15.92
C THR A 285 5.68 -18.98 15.02
N CYS A 286 5.55 -18.28 13.93
CA CYS A 286 6.54 -18.10 12.87
C CYS A 286 7.03 -19.41 12.21
N THR A 287 6.30 -20.49 12.39
CA THR A 287 6.63 -21.83 11.87
C THR A 287 5.88 -22.19 10.59
N GLY A 288 4.82 -21.44 10.27
CA GLY A 288 4.04 -21.63 9.05
C GLY A 288 2.99 -20.55 8.82
N PHE A 289 2.53 -20.46 7.60
CA PHE A 289 1.57 -19.44 7.18
C PHE A 289 0.24 -19.52 7.95
N GLY A 290 -0.24 -20.73 8.25
CA GLY A 290 -1.47 -20.94 8.99
C GLY A 290 -1.43 -20.47 10.45
N ASP A 291 -0.26 -20.48 11.05
CA ASP A 291 -0.07 -20.14 12.46
C ASP A 291 -0.12 -18.65 12.73
N CYS A 292 0.10 -17.83 11.71
CA CYS A 292 0.06 -16.36 11.83
C CYS A 292 -1.35 -15.80 12.06
N PHE A 293 -2.38 -16.61 11.84
CA PHE A 293 -3.78 -16.22 12.03
C PHE A 293 -4.38 -16.66 13.37
N THR A 294 -3.69 -17.51 14.10
CA THR A 294 -4.18 -18.05 15.38
C THR A 294 -3.46 -17.35 16.53
N PRO A 295 -4.13 -16.47 17.31
CA PRO A 295 -3.55 -15.92 18.52
C PRO A 295 -3.22 -17.09 19.46
N GLN A 296 -1.95 -17.32 19.75
CA GLN A 296 -1.60 -18.25 20.81
C GLN A 296 -2.03 -17.64 22.14
N ALA A 297 -2.95 -18.32 22.82
CA ALA A 297 -3.18 -18.07 24.23
C ALA A 297 -1.83 -18.10 24.94
N ALA A 298 -1.50 -17.01 25.65
CA ALA A 298 -0.28 -16.93 26.44
C ALA A 298 -0.30 -18.13 27.44
N THR A 299 0.34 -19.20 27.06
CA THR A 299 0.61 -20.24 28.03
C THR A 299 1.67 -19.73 28.97
N ASN A 300 1.22 -19.27 30.15
CA ASN A 300 2.07 -19.05 31.29
C ASN A 300 2.85 -20.35 31.51
N ARG A 301 4.03 -20.47 30.95
CA ARG A 301 5.03 -21.42 31.41
C ARG A 301 5.84 -20.76 32.50
N SER A 302 5.29 -20.80 33.71
CA SER A 302 6.09 -20.80 34.93
C SER A 302 7.03 -22.01 34.86
N ARG A 303 8.32 -21.72 34.72
CA ARG A 303 9.39 -22.57 35.25
C ARG A 303 10.57 -21.69 35.61
#